data_1738cb72d81b355cb1d284ac266ef3be
#
_entry.id   1738cb72d81b355cb1d284ac266ef3be
#
_cell.length_a   1.000
_cell.length_b   1.000
_cell.length_c   1.000
_cell.angle_alpha   90.00
_cell.angle_beta   90.00
_cell.angle_gamma   90.00
#
_symmetry.space_group_name_H-M   'P 1'
#
loop_
_entity.id
_entity.type
_entity.pdbx_description
1 polymer ?
#
loop_
_entity_poly.entity_id
_entity_poly.type
_entity_poly.pdbx_seq_one_letter_code
_entity_poly.pdbx_strand_id
1 'polypeptide(L)'
;KCDAVIGVGGGKILDTAKAVAYYEKTPVIIVPTIASTDAPCSALSVIYTDEGVFSEYLVLPKNPDAVLMDTEVIVNAPARLLVAGMGDALATYFEARACIAADKTNMPGGHATKAALALAELCYDTLLEDGLKALLAVETGSCTKAVENIVEANTFLSGLGFESGGLGAAHAVHNGFTVLEECHGLYHGEKVAFGTLVQLVLENAPEDELEEVMGFCASVGLPVTLEEMGVKEADRARIMDVARAACAPGETIHNMPFAVSPEDVCSAILAADALGRHFLA
;
A
#
# COMPACT_ATOMS: atom_id res chain seq x y z
N LYS A 1 -29.25 21.20 -0.23
CA LYS A 1 -28.71 20.59 -1.45
C LYS A 1 -27.35 21.18 -1.70
N CYS A 2 -26.33 20.37 -1.69
CA CYS A 2 -24.94 20.83 -1.92
C CYS A 2 -24.61 20.60 -3.41
N ASP A 3 -23.71 21.42 -3.96
CA ASP A 3 -23.29 21.33 -5.37
C ASP A 3 -22.00 20.51 -5.52
N ALA A 4 -21.30 20.24 -4.42
CA ALA A 4 -20.11 19.42 -4.34
C ALA A 4 -19.92 18.85 -2.92
N VAL A 5 -19.14 17.78 -2.79
CA VAL A 5 -18.67 17.25 -1.51
C VAL A 5 -17.16 17.52 -1.42
N ILE A 6 -16.71 18.01 -0.27
CA ILE A 6 -15.28 18.24 0.01
C ILE A 6 -14.90 17.37 1.20
N GLY A 7 -14.00 16.40 0.99
CA GLY A 7 -13.44 15.54 2.04
C GLY A 7 -12.11 16.11 2.52
N VAL A 8 -12.02 16.52 3.78
CA VAL A 8 -10.78 17.06 4.39
C VAL A 8 -10.38 16.14 5.53
N GLY A 9 -9.25 15.44 5.44
CA GLY A 9 -8.80 14.53 6.50
C GLY A 9 -7.95 13.37 6.02
N GLY A 10 -7.94 12.28 6.80
CA GLY A 10 -7.27 11.03 6.45
C GLY A 10 -8.20 10.06 5.70
N GLY A 11 -7.67 8.87 5.35
CA GLY A 11 -8.30 7.89 4.46
C GLY A 11 -9.79 7.64 4.69
N LYS A 12 -10.21 7.34 5.94
CA LYS A 12 -11.63 7.07 6.24
C LYS A 12 -12.56 8.24 5.91
N ILE A 13 -12.11 9.48 6.13
CA ILE A 13 -12.88 10.69 5.80
C ILE A 13 -12.94 10.86 4.29
N LEU A 14 -11.83 10.61 3.60
CA LEU A 14 -11.75 10.74 2.14
C LEU A 14 -12.66 9.70 1.46
N ASP A 15 -12.63 8.45 1.92
CA ASP A 15 -13.50 7.40 1.42
C ASP A 15 -14.99 7.69 1.69
N THR A 16 -15.30 8.19 2.88
CA THR A 16 -16.67 8.65 3.19
C THR A 16 -17.12 9.76 2.25
N ALA A 17 -16.25 10.75 1.99
CA ALA A 17 -16.58 11.85 1.08
C ALA A 17 -16.83 11.38 -0.36
N LYS A 18 -15.98 10.46 -0.86
CA LYS A 18 -16.17 9.83 -2.17
C LYS A 18 -17.49 9.07 -2.25
N ALA A 19 -17.79 8.24 -1.23
CA ALA A 19 -19.04 7.48 -1.17
C ALA A 19 -20.28 8.41 -1.13
N VAL A 20 -20.27 9.44 -0.29
CA VAL A 20 -21.36 10.44 -0.22
C VAL A 20 -21.56 11.13 -1.57
N ALA A 21 -20.48 11.60 -2.19
CA ALA A 21 -20.54 12.25 -3.50
C ALA A 21 -21.10 11.32 -4.59
N TYR A 22 -20.74 10.05 -4.56
CA TYR A 22 -21.24 9.04 -5.47
C TYR A 22 -22.76 8.85 -5.33
N TYR A 23 -23.28 8.68 -4.11
CA TYR A 23 -24.71 8.49 -3.88
C TYR A 23 -25.51 9.77 -4.16
N GLU A 24 -24.97 10.95 -3.82
CA GLU A 24 -25.60 12.25 -4.09
C GLU A 24 -25.41 12.71 -5.55
N LYS A 25 -24.59 12.03 -6.34
CA LYS A 25 -24.27 12.36 -7.76
C LYS A 25 -23.73 13.79 -7.90
N THR A 26 -22.83 14.16 -7.01
CA THR A 26 -22.15 15.46 -6.98
C THR A 26 -20.65 15.31 -7.26
N PRO A 27 -19.98 16.36 -7.71
CA PRO A 27 -18.52 16.39 -7.74
C PRO A 27 -17.91 16.17 -6.35
N VAL A 28 -16.70 15.55 -6.30
CA VAL A 28 -15.94 15.36 -5.07
C VAL A 28 -14.56 15.99 -5.17
N ILE A 29 -14.20 16.76 -4.14
CA ILE A 29 -12.88 17.34 -3.95
C ILE A 29 -12.27 16.70 -2.71
N ILE A 30 -11.09 16.15 -2.84
CA ILE A 30 -10.36 15.44 -1.79
C ILE A 30 -9.19 16.32 -1.33
N VAL A 31 -9.11 16.57 -0.02
CA VAL A 31 -8.07 17.38 0.62
C VAL A 31 -7.43 16.55 1.74
N PRO A 32 -6.41 15.75 1.44
CA PRO A 32 -5.72 14.93 2.44
C PRO A 32 -4.96 15.81 3.44
N THR A 33 -5.02 15.46 4.72
CA THR A 33 -4.22 16.06 5.78
C THR A 33 -3.03 15.18 6.18
N ILE A 34 -2.92 14.01 5.58
CA ILE A 34 -1.85 13.03 5.75
C ILE A 34 -1.61 12.32 4.41
N ALA A 35 -0.41 11.80 4.18
CA ALA A 35 -0.05 11.03 2.99
C ALA A 35 0.32 9.59 3.38
N SER A 36 -0.61 8.89 4.07
CA SER A 36 -0.39 7.57 4.66
C SER A 36 -0.82 6.40 3.77
N THR A 37 -1.46 6.68 2.64
CA THR A 37 -1.92 5.70 1.64
C THR A 37 -2.12 6.38 0.29
N ASP A 38 -2.36 5.60 -0.74
CA ASP A 38 -2.68 6.05 -2.11
C ASP A 38 -4.19 6.28 -2.36
N ALA A 39 -5.02 6.08 -1.36
CA ALA A 39 -6.47 6.27 -1.44
C ALA A 39 -6.95 7.65 -1.96
N PRO A 40 -6.23 8.79 -1.78
CA PRO A 40 -6.72 10.09 -2.20
C PRO A 40 -7.09 10.19 -3.68
N CYS A 41 -6.33 9.55 -4.57
CA CYS A 41 -6.51 9.69 -6.02
C CYS A 41 -7.37 8.59 -6.65
N SER A 42 -7.65 7.50 -5.95
CA SER A 42 -8.30 6.31 -6.52
C SER A 42 -9.81 6.45 -6.71
N ALA A 43 -10.34 5.74 -7.73
CA ALA A 43 -11.76 5.54 -7.95
C ALA A 43 -12.32 4.40 -7.08
N LEU A 44 -11.94 4.37 -5.81
CA LEU A 44 -12.29 3.34 -4.84
C LEU A 44 -12.58 3.97 -3.49
N SER A 45 -13.52 3.41 -2.75
CA SER A 45 -13.73 3.70 -1.33
C SER A 45 -13.87 2.41 -0.56
N VAL A 46 -13.19 2.31 0.58
CA VAL A 46 -13.33 1.20 1.51
C VAL A 46 -14.45 1.53 2.50
N ILE A 47 -15.50 0.72 2.50
CA ILE A 47 -16.67 0.94 3.36
C ILE A 47 -16.59 0.04 4.57
N TYR A 48 -16.86 0.62 5.74
CA TYR A 48 -16.88 -0.05 7.04
C TYR A 48 -18.25 0.02 7.67
N THR A 49 -18.60 -0.95 8.51
CA THR A 49 -19.80 -0.91 9.36
C THR A 49 -19.60 0.10 10.50
N ASP A 50 -20.69 0.38 11.24
CA ASP A 50 -20.65 1.26 12.43
C ASP A 50 -19.70 0.73 13.52
N GLU A 51 -19.50 -0.59 13.57
CA GLU A 51 -18.54 -1.26 14.46
C GLU A 51 -17.09 -1.20 13.96
N GLY A 52 -16.85 -0.61 12.76
CA GLY A 52 -15.53 -0.47 12.17
C GLY A 52 -15.01 -1.74 11.46
N VAL A 53 -15.90 -2.68 11.16
CA VAL A 53 -15.57 -3.89 10.41
C VAL A 53 -15.65 -3.60 8.90
N PHE A 54 -14.71 -4.14 8.12
CA PHE A 54 -14.77 -4.05 6.66
C PHE A 54 -16.10 -4.58 6.14
N SER A 55 -16.75 -3.84 5.26
CA SER A 55 -18.01 -4.19 4.62
C SER A 55 -17.83 -4.53 3.15
N GLU A 56 -17.34 -3.57 2.36
CA GLU A 56 -17.17 -3.74 0.92
C GLU A 56 -16.18 -2.74 0.32
N TYR A 57 -15.71 -3.05 -0.89
CA TYR A 57 -15.06 -2.10 -1.78
C TYR A 57 -16.10 -1.45 -2.69
N LEU A 58 -16.37 -0.16 -2.50
CA LEU A 58 -17.20 0.62 -3.40
C LEU A 58 -16.35 1.11 -4.58
N VAL A 59 -16.45 0.43 -5.72
CA VAL A 59 -15.81 0.86 -6.96
C VAL A 59 -16.59 2.02 -7.56
N LEU A 60 -15.91 3.13 -7.79
CA LEU A 60 -16.47 4.37 -8.29
C LEU A 60 -16.32 4.46 -9.81
N PRO A 61 -17.26 5.14 -10.52
CA PRO A 61 -17.20 5.24 -11.97
C PRO A 61 -16.11 6.19 -12.50
N LYS A 62 -15.48 6.97 -11.62
CA LYS A 62 -14.41 7.92 -11.93
C LYS A 62 -13.61 8.25 -10.68
N ASN A 63 -12.38 8.70 -10.87
CA ASN A 63 -11.54 9.29 -9.83
C ASN A 63 -12.14 10.61 -9.32
N PRO A 64 -11.70 11.13 -8.17
CA PRO A 64 -12.12 12.43 -7.66
C PRO A 64 -11.96 13.56 -8.70
N ASP A 65 -12.86 14.54 -8.67
CA ASP A 65 -12.82 15.67 -9.60
C ASP A 65 -11.61 16.58 -9.35
N ALA A 66 -11.13 16.64 -8.11
CA ALA A 66 -9.88 17.29 -7.73
C ALA A 66 -9.31 16.65 -6.46
N VAL A 67 -8.00 16.59 -6.38
CA VAL A 67 -7.24 16.29 -5.16
C VAL A 67 -6.33 17.47 -4.88
N LEU A 68 -6.47 18.08 -3.72
CA LEU A 68 -5.70 19.24 -3.30
C LEU A 68 -4.78 18.84 -2.15
N MET A 69 -3.47 18.80 -2.42
CA MET A 69 -2.43 18.46 -1.46
C MET A 69 -1.80 19.74 -0.91
N ASP A 70 -1.93 19.97 0.39
CA ASP A 70 -1.20 21.01 1.11
C ASP A 70 -0.05 20.36 1.90
N THR A 71 1.15 20.44 1.36
CA THR A 71 2.34 19.80 1.93
C THR A 71 2.75 20.42 3.27
N GLU A 72 2.44 21.69 3.52
CA GLU A 72 2.64 22.33 4.84
C GLU A 72 1.71 21.73 5.91
N VAL A 73 0.51 21.30 5.55
CA VAL A 73 -0.38 20.58 6.47
C VAL A 73 0.16 19.18 6.71
N ILE A 74 0.56 18.48 5.65
CA ILE A 74 1.01 17.08 5.73
C ILE A 74 2.30 16.94 6.55
N VAL A 75 3.25 17.88 6.41
CA VAL A 75 4.52 17.85 7.14
C VAL A 75 4.36 17.97 8.66
N ASN A 76 3.24 18.53 9.11
CA ASN A 76 2.90 18.63 10.53
C ASN A 76 2.20 17.38 11.10
N ALA A 77 1.90 16.41 10.28
CA ALA A 77 1.39 15.12 10.72
C ALA A 77 2.53 14.24 11.29
N PRO A 78 2.21 13.24 12.13
CA PRO A 78 3.23 12.29 12.61
C PRO A 78 3.98 11.64 11.45
N ALA A 79 5.32 11.66 11.49
CA ALA A 79 6.20 11.14 10.43
C ALA A 79 5.89 9.66 10.08
N ARG A 80 5.50 8.85 11.07
CA ARG A 80 5.06 7.46 10.87
C ARG A 80 3.93 7.32 9.83
N LEU A 81 3.07 8.35 9.66
CA LEU A 81 2.01 8.30 8.66
C LEU A 81 2.56 8.48 7.24
N LEU A 82 3.57 9.34 7.06
CA LEU A 82 4.26 9.48 5.78
C LEU A 82 5.01 8.18 5.43
N VAL A 83 5.68 7.57 6.42
CA VAL A 83 6.37 6.28 6.27
C VAL A 83 5.39 5.16 5.90
N ALA A 84 4.21 5.11 6.55
CA ALA A 84 3.17 4.15 6.18
C ALA A 84 2.75 4.32 4.71
N GLY A 85 2.61 5.56 4.22
CA GLY A 85 2.37 5.83 2.81
C GLY A 85 3.48 5.32 1.89
N MET A 86 4.74 5.47 2.30
CA MET A 86 5.88 4.91 1.55
C MET A 86 5.80 3.37 1.47
N GLY A 87 5.37 2.71 2.56
CA GLY A 87 5.20 1.25 2.59
C GLY A 87 4.08 0.75 1.69
N ASP A 88 3.00 1.52 1.56
CA ASP A 88 1.90 1.28 0.63
C ASP A 88 2.37 1.45 -0.82
N ALA A 89 2.98 2.60 -1.10
CA ALA A 89 3.50 2.96 -2.41
C ALA A 89 4.61 2.02 -2.92
N LEU A 90 5.38 1.43 -2.02
CA LEU A 90 6.45 0.47 -2.35
C LEU A 90 5.92 -0.74 -3.11
N ALA A 91 4.75 -1.26 -2.74
CA ALA A 91 4.15 -2.43 -3.39
C ALA A 91 3.75 -2.16 -4.84
N THR A 92 3.40 -0.93 -5.17
CA THR A 92 2.78 -0.55 -6.44
C THR A 92 3.57 -1.02 -7.67
N TYR A 93 4.90 -0.85 -7.67
CA TYR A 93 5.73 -1.29 -8.79
C TYR A 93 5.76 -2.81 -8.93
N PHE A 94 5.99 -3.52 -7.83
CA PHE A 94 6.13 -4.98 -7.85
C PHE A 94 4.82 -5.68 -8.21
N GLU A 95 3.70 -5.19 -7.68
CA GLU A 95 2.39 -5.76 -7.98
C GLU A 95 1.94 -5.45 -9.41
N ALA A 96 2.15 -4.21 -9.90
CA ALA A 96 1.88 -3.85 -11.30
C ALA A 96 2.73 -4.70 -12.25
N ARG A 97 4.03 -4.89 -11.96
CA ARG A 97 4.94 -5.76 -12.72
C ARG A 97 4.42 -7.19 -12.81
N ALA A 98 4.01 -7.77 -11.68
CA ALA A 98 3.48 -9.13 -11.62
C ALA A 98 2.14 -9.27 -12.37
N CYS A 99 1.22 -8.33 -12.16
CA CYS A 99 -0.09 -8.31 -12.80
C CYS A 99 0.01 -8.20 -14.33
N ILE A 100 0.93 -7.34 -14.83
CA ILE A 100 1.23 -7.22 -16.26
C ILE A 100 1.84 -8.50 -16.81
N ALA A 101 2.80 -9.11 -16.12
CA ALA A 101 3.41 -10.36 -16.54
C ALA A 101 2.40 -11.52 -16.63
N ALA A 102 1.36 -11.48 -15.80
CA ALA A 102 0.26 -12.45 -15.78
C ALA A 102 -0.87 -12.13 -16.78
N ASP A 103 -0.78 -11.02 -17.51
CA ASP A 103 -1.84 -10.48 -18.39
C ASP A 103 -3.21 -10.36 -17.68
N LYS A 104 -3.19 -9.95 -16.41
CA LYS A 104 -4.39 -9.79 -15.59
C LYS A 104 -5.02 -8.42 -15.77
N THR A 105 -6.29 -8.34 -15.43
CA THR A 105 -7.02 -7.07 -15.42
C THR A 105 -6.59 -6.18 -14.25
N ASN A 106 -6.51 -4.88 -14.51
CA ASN A 106 -6.30 -3.86 -13.49
C ASN A 106 -7.62 -3.54 -12.74
N MET A 107 -7.59 -2.57 -11.81
CA MET A 107 -8.75 -2.26 -10.96
C MET A 107 -10.00 -1.80 -11.75
N PRO A 108 -9.90 -0.98 -12.82
CA PRO A 108 -11.05 -0.67 -13.68
C PRO A 108 -11.50 -1.81 -14.61
N GLY A 109 -10.86 -2.97 -14.60
CA GLY A 109 -11.19 -4.12 -15.43
C GLY A 109 -10.61 -4.10 -16.84
N GLY A 110 -9.65 -3.20 -17.10
CA GLY A 110 -8.85 -3.16 -18.32
C GLY A 110 -7.50 -3.88 -18.17
N HIS A 111 -6.59 -3.68 -19.13
CA HIS A 111 -5.19 -4.12 -19.04
C HIS A 111 -4.27 -2.94 -18.84
N ALA A 112 -3.19 -3.15 -18.10
CA ALA A 112 -2.21 -2.12 -17.81
C ALA A 112 -1.52 -1.63 -19.11
N THR A 113 -1.23 -0.34 -19.13
CA THR A 113 -0.49 0.29 -20.24
C THR A 113 0.99 0.45 -19.88
N LYS A 114 1.82 0.73 -20.89
CA LYS A 114 3.22 1.11 -20.66
C LYS A 114 3.35 2.35 -19.78
N ALA A 115 2.39 3.29 -19.86
CA ALA A 115 2.39 4.47 -19.01
C ALA A 115 2.10 4.12 -17.56
N ALA A 116 1.18 3.18 -17.29
CA ALA A 116 0.89 2.70 -15.94
C ALA A 116 2.14 2.08 -15.28
N LEU A 117 2.85 1.22 -16.02
CA LEU A 117 4.10 0.63 -15.51
C LEU A 117 5.16 1.70 -15.25
N ALA A 118 5.34 2.65 -16.15
CA ALA A 118 6.32 3.72 -15.98
C ALA A 118 6.00 4.63 -14.77
N LEU A 119 4.71 4.85 -14.46
CA LEU A 119 4.31 5.59 -13.25
C LEU A 119 4.59 4.79 -11.98
N ALA A 120 4.33 3.48 -12.00
CA ALA A 120 4.64 2.60 -10.88
C ALA A 120 6.17 2.50 -10.63
N GLU A 121 6.97 2.42 -11.69
CA GLU A 121 8.43 2.44 -11.62
C GLU A 121 8.94 3.78 -11.09
N LEU A 122 8.42 4.91 -11.60
CA LEU A 122 8.76 6.24 -11.09
C LEU A 122 8.40 6.40 -9.61
N CYS A 123 7.29 5.78 -9.17
CA CYS A 123 6.93 5.75 -7.75
C CYS A 123 8.05 5.09 -6.93
N TYR A 124 8.46 3.89 -7.32
CA TYR A 124 9.52 3.14 -6.66
C TYR A 124 10.84 3.92 -6.63
N ASP A 125 11.29 4.43 -7.76
CA ASP A 125 12.53 5.22 -7.87
C ASP A 125 12.50 6.44 -6.95
N THR A 126 11.35 7.15 -6.87
CA THR A 126 11.16 8.31 -6.01
C THR A 126 11.26 7.94 -4.53
N LEU A 127 10.70 6.79 -4.13
CA LEU A 127 10.82 6.30 -2.76
C LEU A 127 12.27 6.05 -2.37
N LEU A 128 13.03 5.36 -3.22
CA LEU A 128 14.44 5.08 -2.97
C LEU A 128 15.29 6.35 -2.92
N GLU A 129 15.04 7.30 -3.83
CA GLU A 129 15.81 8.55 -3.89
C GLU A 129 15.53 9.49 -2.73
N ASP A 130 14.27 9.68 -2.36
CA ASP A 130 13.85 10.77 -1.47
C ASP A 130 13.26 10.30 -0.13
N GLY A 131 12.95 9.01 0.06
CA GLY A 131 12.24 8.53 1.24
C GLY A 131 12.90 8.88 2.57
N LEU A 132 14.17 8.53 2.75
CA LEU A 132 14.91 8.85 3.98
C LEU A 132 15.06 10.37 4.16
N LYS A 133 15.33 11.12 3.09
CA LYS A 133 15.44 12.60 3.14
C LYS A 133 14.12 13.23 3.58
N ALA A 134 13.00 12.73 3.07
CA ALA A 134 11.68 13.20 3.44
C ALA A 134 11.33 12.89 4.90
N LEU A 135 11.61 11.66 5.35
CA LEU A 135 11.41 11.27 6.76
C LEU A 135 12.15 12.22 7.70
N LEU A 136 13.46 12.42 7.50
CA LEU A 136 14.28 13.29 8.33
C LEU A 136 13.81 14.76 8.30
N ALA A 137 13.30 15.22 7.16
CA ALA A 137 12.75 16.57 7.04
C ALA A 137 11.43 16.70 7.82
N VAL A 138 10.51 15.75 7.71
CA VAL A 138 9.22 15.76 8.43
C VAL A 138 9.44 15.68 9.95
N GLU A 139 10.41 14.90 10.42
CA GLU A 139 10.76 14.84 11.85
C GLU A 139 11.19 16.20 12.42
N THR A 140 11.68 17.09 11.57
CA THR A 140 12.02 18.49 11.96
C THR A 140 10.94 19.50 11.61
N GLY A 141 9.78 19.06 11.11
CA GLY A 141 8.69 19.93 10.64
C GLY A 141 9.06 20.77 9.41
N SER A 142 9.99 20.26 8.57
CA SER A 142 10.50 20.99 7.40
C SER A 142 9.87 20.46 6.10
N CYS A 143 9.17 21.32 5.37
CA CYS A 143 8.68 21.01 4.03
C CYS A 143 9.80 21.24 3.01
N THR A 144 10.40 20.14 2.54
CA THR A 144 11.47 20.15 1.54
C THR A 144 11.00 19.57 0.23
N LYS A 145 11.81 19.71 -0.85
CA LYS A 145 11.47 19.08 -2.14
C LYS A 145 11.33 17.55 -2.03
N ALA A 146 12.14 16.91 -1.20
CA ALA A 146 11.99 15.47 -0.94
C ALA A 146 10.63 15.13 -0.31
N VAL A 147 10.13 15.95 0.62
CA VAL A 147 8.78 15.77 1.19
C VAL A 147 7.71 15.91 0.11
N GLU A 148 7.79 16.94 -0.74
CA GLU A 148 6.85 17.12 -1.85
C GLU A 148 6.87 15.92 -2.81
N ASN A 149 8.06 15.40 -3.17
CA ASN A 149 8.22 14.25 -4.04
C ASN A 149 7.62 12.98 -3.40
N ILE A 150 7.83 12.76 -2.10
CA ILE A 150 7.25 11.60 -1.39
C ILE A 150 5.74 11.73 -1.23
N VAL A 151 5.21 12.93 -1.00
CA VAL A 151 3.76 13.15 -0.99
C VAL A 151 3.16 12.84 -2.37
N GLU A 152 3.82 13.24 -3.46
CA GLU A 152 3.42 12.90 -4.83
C GLU A 152 3.50 11.37 -5.05
N ALA A 153 4.59 10.72 -4.64
CA ALA A 153 4.77 9.27 -4.79
C ALA A 153 3.70 8.50 -4.03
N ASN A 154 3.50 8.79 -2.73
CA ASN A 154 2.54 8.09 -1.87
C ASN A 154 1.09 8.22 -2.33
N THR A 155 0.71 9.33 -2.98
CA THR A 155 -0.70 9.62 -3.24
C THR A 155 -1.05 9.56 -4.72
N PHE A 156 -0.22 10.12 -5.59
CA PHE A 156 -0.52 10.23 -7.01
C PHE A 156 0.12 9.13 -7.84
N LEU A 157 1.44 8.94 -7.72
CA LEU A 157 2.13 7.90 -8.52
C LEU A 157 1.68 6.50 -8.11
N SER A 158 1.59 6.25 -6.77
CA SER A 158 1.03 5.00 -6.26
C SER A 158 -0.44 4.84 -6.62
N GLY A 159 -1.26 5.89 -6.41
CA GLY A 159 -2.69 5.84 -6.69
C GLY A 159 -3.03 5.53 -8.15
N LEU A 160 -2.34 6.13 -9.10
CA LEU A 160 -2.50 5.81 -10.52
C LEU A 160 -1.81 4.49 -10.89
N GLY A 161 -0.68 4.20 -10.25
CA GLY A 161 0.11 3.01 -10.51
C GLY A 161 -0.65 1.73 -10.16
N PHE A 162 -1.21 1.62 -8.96
CA PHE A 162 -1.97 0.44 -8.55
C PHE A 162 -3.30 0.32 -9.30
N GLU A 163 -4.03 1.44 -9.45
CA GLU A 163 -5.33 1.43 -10.13
C GLU A 163 -5.19 0.98 -11.58
N SER A 164 -4.17 1.49 -12.27
CA SER A 164 -3.94 1.22 -13.70
C SER A 164 -3.03 0.01 -13.95
N GLY A 165 -2.18 -0.37 -12.98
CA GLY A 165 -1.25 -1.50 -13.07
C GLY A 165 -1.85 -2.81 -12.57
N GLY A 166 -2.64 -2.76 -11.52
CA GLY A 166 -3.22 -3.90 -10.81
C GLY A 166 -2.48 -4.20 -9.51
N LEU A 167 -3.09 -5.06 -8.70
CA LEU A 167 -2.58 -5.53 -7.41
C LEU A 167 -2.18 -7.01 -7.49
N GLY A 168 -1.27 -7.43 -6.62
CA GLY A 168 -0.70 -8.78 -6.59
C GLY A 168 -0.69 -9.43 -5.20
N ALA A 169 0.47 -9.97 -4.79
CA ALA A 169 0.57 -10.71 -3.54
C ALA A 169 0.76 -9.79 -2.31
N ALA A 170 1.38 -8.62 -2.44
CA ALA A 170 1.68 -7.77 -1.29
C ALA A 170 0.42 -7.35 -0.52
N HIS A 171 -0.60 -6.86 -1.21
CA HIS A 171 -1.88 -6.48 -0.61
C HIS A 171 -2.67 -7.69 -0.10
N ALA A 172 -2.64 -8.83 -0.80
CA ALA A 172 -3.29 -10.05 -0.32
C ALA A 172 -2.65 -10.56 0.99
N VAL A 173 -1.33 -10.50 1.11
CA VAL A 173 -0.59 -10.84 2.34
C VAL A 173 -0.93 -9.85 3.46
N HIS A 174 -0.98 -8.54 3.16
CA HIS A 174 -1.49 -7.54 4.11
C HIS A 174 -2.88 -7.92 4.64
N ASN A 175 -3.83 -8.27 3.75
CA ASN A 175 -5.17 -8.71 4.13
C ASN A 175 -5.10 -9.94 5.03
N GLY A 176 -4.23 -10.91 4.70
CA GLY A 176 -3.97 -12.06 5.53
C GLY A 176 -3.55 -11.71 6.95
N PHE A 177 -2.64 -10.76 7.14
CA PHE A 177 -2.19 -10.34 8.47
C PHE A 177 -3.27 -9.68 9.34
N THR A 178 -4.41 -9.30 8.76
CA THR A 178 -5.53 -8.76 9.55
C THR A 178 -6.19 -9.79 10.47
N VAL A 179 -5.93 -11.10 10.29
CA VAL A 179 -6.42 -12.16 11.20
C VAL A 179 -5.65 -12.20 12.52
N LEU A 180 -4.50 -11.52 12.61
CA LEU A 180 -3.67 -11.47 13.82
C LEU A 180 -3.91 -10.17 14.59
N GLU A 181 -4.38 -10.29 15.83
CA GLU A 181 -4.69 -9.12 16.69
C GLU A 181 -3.49 -8.21 16.91
N GLU A 182 -2.29 -8.79 17.08
CA GLU A 182 -1.05 -8.04 17.27
C GLU A 182 -0.69 -7.12 16.09
N CYS A 183 -1.20 -7.43 14.90
CA CYS A 183 -1.00 -6.61 13.70
C CYS A 183 -2.03 -5.46 13.57
N HIS A 184 -3.06 -5.39 14.41
CA HIS A 184 -4.09 -4.36 14.33
C HIS A 184 -3.57 -2.96 14.69
N GLY A 185 -2.47 -2.87 15.45
CA GLY A 185 -1.81 -1.60 15.77
C GLY A 185 -0.93 -1.02 14.67
N LEU A 186 -0.73 -1.76 13.59
CA LEU A 186 0.04 -1.33 12.43
C LEU A 186 -0.85 -0.61 11.42
N TYR A 187 -0.28 0.42 10.77
CA TYR A 187 -0.91 1.05 9.63
C TYR A 187 -0.92 0.12 8.41
N HIS A 188 -1.81 0.44 7.45
CA HIS A 188 -1.96 -0.32 6.22
C HIS A 188 -0.62 -0.56 5.52
N GLY A 189 0.08 0.50 5.17
CA GLY A 189 1.33 0.41 4.42
C GLY A 189 2.48 -0.26 5.18
N GLU A 190 2.49 -0.25 6.51
CA GLU A 190 3.49 -1.01 7.27
C GLU A 190 3.34 -2.52 7.02
N LYS A 191 2.10 -3.02 6.96
CA LYS A 191 1.83 -4.42 6.62
C LYS A 191 2.05 -4.71 5.14
N VAL A 192 1.72 -3.76 4.25
CA VAL A 192 1.95 -3.88 2.81
C VAL A 192 3.44 -3.96 2.49
N ALA A 193 4.28 -3.17 3.18
CA ALA A 193 5.74 -3.22 3.00
C ALA A 193 6.31 -4.62 3.29
N PHE A 194 5.91 -5.25 4.41
CA PHE A 194 6.30 -6.64 4.68
C PHE A 194 5.68 -7.61 3.65
N GLY A 195 4.45 -7.36 3.20
CA GLY A 195 3.80 -8.11 2.12
C GLY A 195 4.59 -8.04 0.81
N THR A 196 5.24 -6.90 0.51
CA THR A 196 6.11 -6.73 -0.65
C THR A 196 7.34 -7.65 -0.57
N LEU A 197 7.97 -7.74 0.60
CA LEU A 197 9.08 -8.70 0.81
C LEU A 197 8.61 -10.15 0.60
N VAL A 198 7.42 -10.49 1.10
CA VAL A 198 6.83 -11.82 0.87
C VAL A 198 6.59 -12.08 -0.62
N GLN A 199 6.08 -11.10 -1.37
CA GLN A 199 5.91 -11.21 -2.82
C GLN A 199 7.24 -11.44 -3.53
N LEU A 200 8.28 -10.70 -3.20
CA LEU A 200 9.62 -10.86 -3.79
C LEU A 200 10.19 -12.27 -3.51
N VAL A 201 9.95 -12.82 -2.32
CA VAL A 201 10.32 -14.21 -2.00
C VAL A 201 9.52 -15.21 -2.84
N LEU A 202 8.21 -15.01 -3.04
CA LEU A 202 7.38 -15.84 -3.91
C LEU A 202 7.85 -15.82 -5.37
N GLU A 203 8.31 -14.66 -5.84
CA GLU A 203 8.85 -14.46 -7.18
C GLU A 203 10.26 -15.05 -7.34
N ASN A 204 10.91 -15.48 -6.25
CA ASN A 204 12.33 -15.80 -6.21
C ASN A 204 13.17 -14.67 -6.81
N ALA A 205 12.90 -13.43 -6.36
CA ALA A 205 13.56 -12.23 -6.83
C ALA A 205 15.09 -12.31 -6.63
N PRO A 206 15.88 -11.63 -7.45
CA PRO A 206 17.33 -11.52 -7.25
C PRO A 206 17.69 -10.99 -5.85
N GLU A 207 18.83 -11.43 -5.33
CA GLU A 207 19.29 -11.05 -3.98
C GLU A 207 19.50 -9.54 -3.85
N ASP A 208 20.04 -8.90 -4.88
CA ASP A 208 20.23 -7.45 -4.93
C ASP A 208 18.92 -6.65 -4.89
N GLU A 209 17.86 -7.13 -5.54
CA GLU A 209 16.52 -6.51 -5.46
C GLU A 209 15.94 -6.65 -4.03
N LEU A 210 16.08 -7.83 -3.41
CA LEU A 210 15.65 -8.05 -2.03
C LEU A 210 16.42 -7.17 -1.03
N GLU A 211 17.73 -7.07 -1.17
CA GLU A 211 18.57 -6.23 -0.31
C GLU A 211 18.23 -4.74 -0.47
N GLU A 212 18.00 -4.27 -1.69
CA GLU A 212 17.60 -2.87 -1.95
C GLU A 212 16.28 -2.54 -1.25
N VAL A 213 15.26 -3.39 -1.39
CA VAL A 213 13.95 -3.18 -0.78
C VAL A 213 14.01 -3.28 0.75
N MET A 214 14.74 -4.27 1.30
CA MET A 214 14.95 -4.38 2.75
C MET A 214 15.72 -3.17 3.29
N GLY A 215 16.75 -2.72 2.56
CA GLY A 215 17.54 -1.53 2.90
C GLY A 215 16.70 -0.26 2.95
N PHE A 216 15.84 -0.07 1.97
CA PHE A 216 14.87 1.03 1.98
C PHE A 216 13.96 0.92 3.21
N CYS A 217 13.27 -0.22 3.40
CA CYS A 217 12.35 -0.43 4.51
C CYS A 217 13.03 -0.13 5.86
N ALA A 218 14.20 -0.71 6.12
CA ALA A 218 14.95 -0.51 7.36
C ALA A 218 15.35 0.97 7.55
N SER A 219 15.74 1.66 6.47
CA SER A 219 16.19 3.06 6.53
C SER A 219 15.08 4.03 6.95
N VAL A 220 13.83 3.74 6.61
CA VAL A 220 12.67 4.57 6.93
C VAL A 220 11.83 4.03 8.10
N GLY A 221 12.20 2.87 8.67
CA GLY A 221 11.52 2.27 9.81
C GLY A 221 10.26 1.47 9.44
N LEU A 222 10.18 0.96 8.21
CA LEU A 222 9.18 -0.03 7.80
C LEU A 222 9.62 -1.44 8.26
N PRO A 223 8.69 -2.33 8.64
CA PRO A 223 9.03 -3.65 9.15
C PRO A 223 9.62 -4.56 8.06
N VAL A 224 10.72 -5.23 8.38
CA VAL A 224 11.34 -6.26 7.55
C VAL A 224 11.31 -7.64 8.22
N THR A 225 10.79 -7.73 9.47
CA THR A 225 10.67 -8.97 10.23
C THR A 225 9.27 -9.13 10.82
N LEU A 226 8.89 -10.38 11.15
CA LEU A 226 7.65 -10.65 11.87
C LEU A 226 7.64 -10.04 13.28
N GLU A 227 8.80 -9.93 13.93
CA GLU A 227 8.91 -9.30 15.25
C GLU A 227 8.55 -7.82 15.18
N GLU A 228 9.02 -7.09 14.16
CA GLU A 228 8.65 -5.69 13.89
C GLU A 228 7.17 -5.55 13.52
N MET A 229 6.57 -6.58 12.94
CA MET A 229 5.12 -6.69 12.71
C MET A 229 4.33 -6.98 14.01
N GLY A 230 5.00 -7.12 15.15
CA GLY A 230 4.40 -7.47 16.45
C GLY A 230 4.21 -8.97 16.67
N VAL A 231 4.54 -9.81 15.69
CA VAL A 231 4.39 -11.27 15.75
C VAL A 231 5.64 -11.88 16.38
N LYS A 232 5.67 -11.96 17.71
CA LYS A 232 6.83 -12.45 18.48
C LYS A 232 7.06 -13.95 18.36
N GLU A 233 5.99 -14.72 18.17
CA GLU A 233 6.03 -16.17 18.01
C GLU A 233 5.50 -16.52 16.61
N ALA A 234 6.41 -16.74 15.68
CA ALA A 234 6.12 -17.15 14.31
C ALA A 234 5.77 -18.66 14.27
N ASP A 235 4.70 -19.07 15.00
CA ASP A 235 4.20 -20.43 14.88
C ASP A 235 3.65 -20.68 13.48
N ARG A 236 4.16 -21.73 12.83
CA ARG A 236 3.77 -22.10 11.46
C ARG A 236 2.24 -22.27 11.30
N ALA A 237 1.53 -22.72 12.32
CA ALA A 237 0.08 -22.89 12.25
C ALA A 237 -0.63 -21.53 12.15
N ARG A 238 -0.20 -20.53 12.94
CA ARG A 238 -0.74 -19.17 12.90
C ARG A 238 -0.41 -18.47 11.56
N ILE A 239 0.82 -18.62 11.07
CA ILE A 239 1.23 -18.08 9.77
C ILE A 239 0.45 -18.77 8.63
N MET A 240 0.10 -20.04 8.77
CA MET A 240 -0.77 -20.74 7.83
C MET A 240 -2.19 -20.14 7.79
N ASP A 241 -2.72 -19.62 8.90
CA ASP A 241 -4.03 -18.95 8.90
C ASP A 241 -3.95 -17.60 8.15
N VAL A 242 -2.85 -16.84 8.30
CA VAL A 242 -2.55 -15.66 7.48
C VAL A 242 -2.51 -16.03 6.00
N ALA A 243 -1.77 -17.09 5.67
CA ALA A 243 -1.60 -17.55 4.30
C ALA A 243 -2.93 -18.01 3.65
N ARG A 244 -3.79 -18.70 4.40
CA ARG A 244 -5.14 -19.08 3.94
C ARG A 244 -6.01 -17.86 3.67
N ALA A 245 -5.96 -16.85 4.54
CA ALA A 245 -6.69 -15.60 4.33
C ALA A 245 -6.17 -14.85 3.10
N ALA A 246 -4.85 -14.77 2.92
CA ALA A 246 -4.22 -14.16 1.74
C ALA A 246 -4.56 -14.86 0.42
N CYS A 247 -4.88 -16.17 0.46
CA CYS A 247 -5.27 -16.95 -0.70
C CYS A 247 -6.78 -17.15 -0.84
N ALA A 248 -7.61 -16.40 -0.08
CA ALA A 248 -9.05 -16.50 -0.18
C ALA A 248 -9.56 -16.16 -1.60
N PRO A 249 -10.72 -16.71 -1.99
CA PRO A 249 -11.32 -16.36 -3.28
C PRO A 249 -11.55 -14.85 -3.40
N GLY A 250 -11.08 -14.24 -4.49
CA GLY A 250 -11.19 -12.81 -4.75
C GLY A 250 -9.99 -11.98 -4.33
N GLU A 251 -9.03 -12.56 -3.61
CA GLU A 251 -7.79 -11.87 -3.26
C GLU A 251 -6.87 -11.66 -4.47
N THR A 252 -6.10 -10.58 -4.41
CA THR A 252 -5.24 -10.14 -5.51
C THR A 252 -4.03 -11.04 -5.76
N ILE A 253 -3.71 -11.94 -4.86
CA ILE A 253 -2.63 -12.92 -5.03
C ILE A 253 -2.85 -13.82 -6.27
N HIS A 254 -4.09 -13.99 -6.71
CA HIS A 254 -4.44 -14.74 -7.91
C HIS A 254 -4.08 -14.01 -9.21
N ASN A 255 -3.55 -12.79 -9.11
CA ASN A 255 -2.98 -12.03 -10.22
C ASN A 255 -1.48 -12.31 -10.44
N MET A 256 -0.84 -13.10 -9.57
CA MET A 256 0.56 -13.48 -9.78
C MET A 256 0.73 -14.29 -11.08
N PRO A 257 1.90 -14.19 -11.75
CA PRO A 257 2.15 -14.89 -13.02
C PRO A 257 2.39 -16.41 -12.87
N PHE A 258 2.17 -16.94 -11.68
CA PHE A 258 2.25 -18.36 -11.33
C PHE A 258 1.19 -18.69 -10.28
N ALA A 259 0.86 -19.97 -10.17
CA ALA A 259 -0.09 -20.44 -9.15
C ALA A 259 0.56 -20.33 -7.75
N VAL A 260 -0.18 -19.79 -6.79
CA VAL A 260 0.26 -19.64 -5.40
C VAL A 260 -0.71 -20.37 -4.48
N SER A 261 -0.19 -21.25 -3.65
CA SER A 261 -0.95 -21.97 -2.61
C SER A 261 -0.74 -21.33 -1.22
N PRO A 262 -1.62 -21.60 -0.24
CA PRO A 262 -1.38 -21.18 1.14
C PRO A 262 -0.05 -21.70 1.72
N GLU A 263 0.39 -22.88 1.30
CA GLU A 263 1.66 -23.47 1.71
C GLU A 263 2.85 -22.66 1.18
N ASP A 264 2.75 -22.16 -0.06
CA ASP A 264 3.78 -21.29 -0.66
C ASP A 264 3.84 -19.96 0.09
N VAL A 265 2.69 -19.32 0.36
CA VAL A 265 2.61 -18.05 1.11
C VAL A 265 3.16 -18.22 2.52
N CYS A 266 2.76 -19.28 3.24
CA CYS A 266 3.27 -19.56 4.58
C CYS A 266 4.80 -19.72 4.58
N SER A 267 5.33 -20.42 3.58
CA SER A 267 6.78 -20.61 3.44
C SER A 267 7.50 -19.31 3.08
N ALA A 268 6.91 -18.50 2.21
CA ALA A 268 7.46 -17.19 1.83
C ALA A 268 7.45 -16.18 2.98
N ILE A 269 6.40 -16.15 3.81
CA ILE A 269 6.35 -15.30 5.02
C ILE A 269 7.49 -15.66 5.98
N LEU A 270 7.67 -16.95 6.27
CA LEU A 270 8.74 -17.41 7.17
C LEU A 270 10.14 -17.18 6.57
N ALA A 271 10.29 -17.30 5.27
CA ALA A 271 11.56 -17.02 4.59
C ALA A 271 11.86 -15.51 4.56
N ALA A 272 10.86 -14.66 4.29
CA ALA A 272 11.01 -13.20 4.35
C ALA A 272 11.44 -12.73 5.75
N ASP A 273 10.83 -13.27 6.81
CA ASP A 273 11.25 -13.02 8.20
C ASP A 273 12.71 -13.43 8.46
N ALA A 274 13.11 -14.60 7.99
CA ALA A 274 14.48 -15.08 8.16
C ALA A 274 15.50 -14.21 7.40
N LEU A 275 15.15 -13.77 6.18
CA LEU A 275 15.96 -12.85 5.38
C LEU A 275 16.08 -11.49 6.06
N GLY A 276 14.96 -10.92 6.55
CA GLY A 276 14.95 -9.66 7.28
C GLY A 276 15.83 -9.71 8.53
N ARG A 277 15.75 -10.78 9.33
CA ARG A 277 16.64 -10.99 10.50
C ARG A 277 18.11 -11.10 10.10
N HIS A 278 18.42 -11.76 8.99
CA HIS A 278 19.78 -11.86 8.49
C HIS A 278 20.30 -10.50 8.03
N PHE A 279 19.45 -9.72 7.36
CA PHE A 279 19.78 -8.37 6.89
C PHE A 279 20.08 -7.40 8.04
N LEU A 280 19.38 -7.52 9.18
CA LEU A 280 19.55 -6.66 10.34
C LEU A 280 20.70 -7.09 11.27
N ALA A 281 21.29 -8.28 11.08
CA ALA A 281 22.35 -8.84 11.93
C ALA A 281 23.73 -8.31 11.55
#